data_e865cb2b7aa7eff8b22881f01ccca4c7
#
_entry.id   e865cb2b7aa7eff8b22881f01ccca4c7
#
_cell.length_a   1.000
_cell.length_b   1.000
_cell.length_c   1.000
_cell.angle_alpha   90.00
_cell.angle_beta   90.00
_cell.angle_gamma   90.00
#
_symmetry.space_group_name_H-M   'P 1'
#
loop_
_entity.id
_entity.type
_entity.pdbx_description
1 polymer ?
#
loop_
_entity_poly.entity_id
_entity_poly.type
_entity_poly.pdbx_seq_one_letter_code
_entity_poly.pdbx_strand_id
1 'polypeptide(L)'
;MMASMVHGPDPSGDAREAIVAARRRTLHRIAALEQTVAVIIEGSEHTSTDDEHDPEGATIAYERAQAIALLTQARLDLDLLDRAAARLAADGALACAHCGDPIDAERLMAVPTTDACVRCARGT
;
A
#
# COMPACT_ATOMS: atom_id res chain seq x y z
N MET A 1 -24.20 34.09 -13.28
CA MET A 1 -23.65 33.94 -13.30
C MET A 1 -22.73 33.12 -12.93
N MET A 2 -21.78 33.30 -12.63
CA MET A 2 -20.76 32.43 -12.48
C MET A 2 -20.62 32.02 -11.13
N ALA A 3 -21.40 32.34 -10.27
CA ALA A 3 -21.35 31.91 -8.89
C ALA A 3 -21.26 30.43 -8.74
N SER A 4 -21.72 29.75 -9.73
CA SER A 4 -21.70 28.33 -9.67
C SER A 4 -20.29 27.72 -9.79
N MET A 5 -19.29 28.56 -9.87
CA MET A 5 -17.96 28.06 -10.01
C MET A 5 -17.41 27.50 -8.73
N VAL A 6 -18.10 27.64 -7.63
CA VAL A 6 -17.67 26.99 -6.42
C VAL A 6 -18.03 25.52 -6.56
N HIS A 7 -17.13 24.75 -7.09
CA HIS A 7 -17.29 23.33 -7.10
C HIS A 7 -16.96 22.82 -5.71
N GLY A 8 -17.81 22.00 -5.17
CA GLY A 8 -17.42 21.23 -4.00
C GLY A 8 -16.23 20.37 -4.35
N PRO A 9 -15.63 19.69 -3.37
CA PRO A 9 -14.50 18.83 -3.68
C PRO A 9 -14.90 17.82 -4.75
N ASP A 10 -14.07 17.71 -5.76
CA ASP A 10 -14.29 16.74 -6.83
C ASP A 10 -13.91 15.34 -6.29
N PRO A 11 -14.89 14.44 -6.09
CA PRO A 11 -14.58 13.12 -5.54
C PRO A 11 -13.58 12.33 -6.40
N SER A 12 -13.63 12.51 -7.71
CA SER A 12 -12.68 11.82 -8.59
C SER A 12 -11.28 12.36 -8.41
N GLY A 13 -11.15 13.70 -8.28
CA GLY A 13 -9.85 14.31 -8.06
C GLY A 13 -9.26 13.93 -6.72
N ASP A 14 -10.10 13.91 -5.67
CA ASP A 14 -9.65 13.54 -4.34
C ASP A 14 -9.23 12.07 -4.29
N ALA A 15 -9.99 11.20 -4.95
CA ALA A 15 -9.65 9.78 -5.02
C ALA A 15 -8.32 9.58 -5.74
N ARG A 16 -8.14 10.31 -6.85
CA ARG A 16 -6.90 10.23 -7.62
C ARG A 16 -5.71 10.69 -6.78
N GLU A 17 -5.85 11.80 -6.09
CA GLU A 17 -4.77 12.30 -5.24
C GLU A 17 -4.43 11.35 -4.12
N ALA A 18 -5.45 10.72 -3.51
CA ALA A 18 -5.24 9.73 -2.46
C ALA A 18 -4.44 8.54 -2.98
N ILE A 19 -4.79 8.04 -4.16
CA ILE A 19 -4.10 6.90 -4.75
C ILE A 19 -2.67 7.27 -5.16
N VAL A 20 -2.48 8.45 -5.76
CA VAL A 20 -1.14 8.92 -6.15
C VAL A 20 -0.24 9.07 -4.93
N ALA A 21 -0.76 9.67 -3.86
CA ALA A 21 0.00 9.85 -2.63
C ALA A 21 0.34 8.51 -1.98
N ALA A 22 -0.62 7.60 -1.93
CA ALA A 22 -0.40 6.27 -1.37
C ALA A 22 0.63 5.49 -2.19
N ARG A 23 0.57 5.61 -3.51
CA ARG A 23 1.52 4.95 -4.39
C ARG A 23 2.93 5.46 -4.14
N ARG A 24 3.08 6.77 -4.00
CA ARG A 24 4.39 7.37 -3.70
C ARG A 24 4.93 6.86 -2.37
N ARG A 25 4.11 6.83 -1.32
CA ARG A 25 4.53 6.32 -0.02
C ARG A 25 4.92 4.85 -0.11
N THR A 26 4.17 4.06 -0.86
CA THR A 26 4.45 2.64 -1.02
C THR A 26 5.76 2.41 -1.76
N LEU A 27 6.03 3.19 -2.82
CA LEU A 27 7.30 3.10 -3.54
C LEU A 27 8.48 3.44 -2.63
N HIS A 28 8.34 4.47 -1.78
CA HIS A 28 9.39 4.82 -0.82
C HIS A 28 9.58 3.70 0.19
N ARG A 29 8.50 3.08 0.64
CA ARG A 29 8.57 1.97 1.59
C ARG A 29 9.26 0.76 0.95
N ILE A 30 8.94 0.45 -0.31
CA ILE A 30 9.59 -0.65 -1.03
C ILE A 30 11.09 -0.40 -1.12
N ALA A 31 11.50 0.81 -1.52
CA ALA A 31 12.92 1.13 -1.63
C ALA A 31 13.63 0.98 -0.29
N ALA A 32 13.02 1.47 0.79
CA ALA A 32 13.60 1.36 2.13
C ALA A 32 13.70 -0.10 2.58
N LEU A 33 12.67 -0.90 2.30
CA LEU A 33 12.67 -2.31 2.68
C LEU A 33 13.66 -3.12 1.86
N GLU A 34 13.81 -2.81 0.57
CA GLU A 34 14.83 -3.45 -0.25
C GLU A 34 16.23 -3.16 0.28
N GLN A 35 16.46 -1.91 0.71
CA GLN A 35 17.71 -1.54 1.31
C GLN A 35 17.95 -2.28 2.63
N THR A 36 16.92 -2.40 3.45
CA THR A 36 17.01 -3.12 4.71
C THR A 36 17.35 -4.59 4.48
N VAL A 37 16.67 -5.23 3.53
CA VAL A 37 16.96 -6.63 3.19
C VAL A 37 18.39 -6.78 2.70
N ALA A 38 18.84 -5.87 1.84
CA ALA A 38 20.19 -5.93 1.31
C ALA A 38 21.24 -5.80 2.42
N VAL A 39 21.02 -4.88 3.35
CA VAL A 39 21.94 -4.69 4.48
C VAL A 39 21.98 -5.92 5.38
N ILE A 40 20.81 -6.52 5.66
CA ILE A 40 20.74 -7.72 6.49
C ILE A 40 21.46 -8.89 5.82
N ILE A 41 21.24 -9.08 4.52
CA ILE A 41 21.89 -10.16 3.77
C ILE A 41 23.39 -9.96 3.74
N GLU A 42 23.84 -8.74 3.44
CA GLU A 42 25.26 -8.43 3.41
C GLU A 42 25.91 -8.65 4.77
N GLY A 43 25.24 -8.22 5.83
CA GLY A 43 25.72 -8.42 7.19
C GLY A 43 25.82 -9.90 7.55
N SER A 44 24.87 -10.73 7.11
CA SER A 44 24.88 -12.16 7.43
C SER A 44 25.97 -12.92 6.68
N GLU A 45 26.41 -12.41 5.52
CA GLU A 45 27.50 -13.05 4.78
C GLU A 45 28.84 -12.96 5.51
N HIS A 46 28.97 -11.97 6.38
CA HIS A 46 30.21 -11.79 7.14
C HIS A 46 30.16 -12.39 8.54
N THR A 47 29.04 -13.01 8.89
CA THR A 47 28.87 -13.62 10.19
C THR A 47 29.12 -15.12 10.09
N SER A 48 29.96 -15.67 10.99
CA SER A 48 30.16 -17.11 11.04
C SER A 48 28.89 -17.79 11.53
N THR A 49 28.32 -18.65 10.72
CA THR A 49 27.08 -19.34 11.06
C THR A 49 27.33 -20.76 11.58
N ASP A 50 28.56 -21.09 11.92
CA ASP A 50 28.90 -22.42 12.33
C ASP A 50 28.43 -22.79 13.74
N ASP A 51 27.92 -21.81 14.49
CA ASP A 51 27.46 -22.07 15.86
C ASP A 51 25.94 -22.20 15.86
N GLU A 52 25.44 -23.38 16.07
CA GLU A 52 24.02 -23.69 16.12
C GLU A 52 23.30 -22.97 17.25
N HIS A 53 24.04 -22.46 18.21
CA HIS A 53 23.47 -21.79 19.39
C HIS A 53 23.68 -20.26 19.35
N ASP A 54 23.93 -19.69 18.18
CA ASP A 54 24.20 -18.27 18.06
C ASP A 54 22.88 -17.49 18.11
N PRO A 55 22.59 -16.78 19.21
CA PRO A 55 21.36 -15.98 19.30
C PRO A 55 21.35 -14.80 18.32
N GLU A 56 22.52 -14.30 17.90
CA GLU A 56 22.59 -13.24 16.91
C GLU A 56 22.15 -13.74 15.55
N GLY A 57 22.54 -14.97 15.18
CA GLY A 57 22.12 -15.58 13.93
C GLY A 57 20.63 -15.77 13.88
N ALA A 58 20.01 -16.22 14.98
CA ALA A 58 18.57 -16.40 15.05
C ALA A 58 17.84 -15.06 14.94
N THR A 59 18.37 -14.01 15.56
CA THR A 59 17.78 -12.67 15.49
C THR A 59 17.87 -12.11 14.07
N ILE A 60 19.00 -12.28 13.42
CA ILE A 60 19.19 -11.82 12.04
C ILE A 60 18.22 -12.55 11.10
N ALA A 61 18.06 -13.87 11.29
CA ALA A 61 17.11 -14.64 10.48
C ALA A 61 15.68 -14.16 10.66
N TYR A 62 15.30 -13.82 11.88
CA TYR A 62 13.98 -13.30 12.19
C TYR A 62 13.77 -11.92 11.53
N GLU A 63 14.75 -11.02 11.68
CA GLU A 63 14.69 -9.70 11.10
C GLU A 63 14.59 -9.76 9.57
N ARG A 64 15.37 -10.67 8.97
CA ARG A 64 15.33 -10.87 7.53
C ARG A 64 13.97 -11.35 7.08
N ALA A 65 13.40 -12.34 7.75
CA ALA A 65 12.08 -12.86 7.41
C ALA A 65 11.01 -11.79 7.54
N GLN A 66 11.09 -10.97 8.59
CA GLN A 66 10.15 -9.88 8.81
C GLN A 66 10.26 -8.83 7.70
N ALA A 67 11.48 -8.43 7.35
CA ALA A 67 11.70 -7.44 6.30
C ALA A 67 11.18 -7.94 4.95
N ILE A 68 11.43 -9.21 4.64
CA ILE A 68 10.95 -9.82 3.40
C ILE A 68 9.42 -9.86 3.36
N ALA A 69 8.78 -10.20 4.48
CA ALA A 69 7.33 -10.24 4.57
C ALA A 69 6.72 -8.86 4.35
N LEU A 70 7.33 -7.82 4.96
CA LEU A 70 6.88 -6.45 4.78
C LEU A 70 7.08 -5.97 3.34
N LEU A 71 8.19 -6.35 2.73
CA LEU A 71 8.46 -6.01 1.33
C LEU A 71 7.44 -6.67 0.40
N THR A 72 7.14 -7.94 0.64
CA THR A 72 6.13 -8.65 -0.13
C THR A 72 4.77 -7.95 -0.02
N GLN A 73 4.38 -7.57 1.20
CA GLN A 73 3.13 -6.86 1.42
C GLN A 73 3.12 -5.51 0.71
N ALA A 74 4.21 -4.77 0.77
CA ALA A 74 4.29 -3.47 0.11
C ALA A 74 4.16 -3.60 -1.41
N ARG A 75 4.74 -4.64 -1.99
CA ARG A 75 4.62 -4.89 -3.42
C ARG A 75 3.19 -5.27 -3.81
N LEU A 76 2.49 -6.03 -2.97
CA LEU A 76 1.08 -6.32 -3.19
C LEU A 76 0.24 -5.05 -3.11
N ASP A 77 0.53 -4.18 -2.14
CA ASP A 77 -0.16 -2.90 -2.02
C ASP A 77 0.05 -2.05 -3.26
N LEU A 78 1.27 -2.01 -3.77
CA LEU A 78 1.56 -1.24 -4.99
C LEU A 78 0.75 -1.76 -6.17
N ASP A 79 0.65 -3.08 -6.32
CA ASP A 79 -0.14 -3.68 -7.40
C ASP A 79 -1.61 -3.30 -7.27
N LEU A 80 -2.17 -3.33 -6.06
CA LEU A 80 -3.55 -2.91 -5.83
C LEU A 80 -3.76 -1.44 -6.15
N LEU A 81 -2.80 -0.58 -5.79
CA LEU A 81 -2.88 0.84 -6.08
C LEU A 81 -2.81 1.11 -7.59
N ASP A 82 -1.95 0.38 -8.30
CA ASP A 82 -1.86 0.52 -9.75
C ASP A 82 -3.16 0.10 -10.44
N ARG A 83 -3.79 -0.97 -9.97
CA ARG A 83 -5.08 -1.41 -10.48
C ARG A 83 -6.18 -0.40 -10.18
N ALA A 84 -6.17 0.17 -8.98
CA ALA A 84 -7.13 1.19 -8.60
C ALA A 84 -6.98 2.43 -9.48
N ALA A 85 -5.75 2.86 -9.73
CA ALA A 85 -5.48 4.00 -10.59
C ALA A 85 -5.99 3.76 -12.01
N ALA A 86 -5.78 2.55 -12.53
CA ALA A 86 -6.24 2.20 -13.86
C ALA A 86 -7.77 2.21 -13.96
N ARG A 87 -8.47 1.66 -12.96
CA ARG A 87 -9.92 1.67 -12.94
C ARG A 87 -10.48 3.08 -12.81
N LEU A 88 -9.85 3.89 -11.96
CA LEU A 88 -10.27 5.27 -11.79
C LEU A 88 -10.10 6.07 -13.09
N ALA A 89 -9.00 5.84 -13.81
CA ALA A 89 -8.76 6.49 -15.09
C ALA A 89 -9.79 6.07 -16.14
N ALA A 90 -10.19 4.80 -16.12
CA ALA A 90 -11.14 4.27 -17.10
C ALA A 90 -12.58 4.67 -16.79
N ASP A 91 -12.97 4.58 -15.51
CA ASP A 91 -14.37 4.71 -15.11
C ASP A 91 -14.70 6.01 -14.38
N GLY A 92 -13.71 6.79 -14.01
CA GLY A 92 -13.91 8.05 -13.28
C GLY A 92 -14.24 7.91 -11.82
N ALA A 93 -14.48 6.69 -11.35
CA ALA A 93 -14.79 6.40 -9.95
C ALA A 93 -14.46 4.95 -9.65
N LEU A 94 -14.28 4.66 -8.38
CA LEU A 94 -14.05 3.28 -7.93
C LEU A 94 -15.33 2.75 -7.33
N ALA A 95 -15.82 1.65 -7.86
CA ALA A 95 -17.02 0.99 -7.37
C ALA A 95 -16.66 -0.10 -6.37
N CYS A 96 -17.49 -0.22 -5.32
CA CYS A 96 -17.34 -1.30 -4.35
C CYS A 96 -17.49 -2.65 -5.05
N ALA A 97 -16.55 -3.55 -4.79
CA ALA A 97 -16.56 -4.88 -5.39
C ALA A 97 -17.74 -5.73 -4.93
N HIS A 98 -18.34 -5.37 -3.79
CA HIS A 98 -19.42 -6.16 -3.19
C HIS A 98 -20.81 -5.65 -3.51
N CYS A 99 -21.02 -4.36 -3.54
CA CYS A 99 -22.36 -3.81 -3.78
C CYS A 99 -22.47 -2.95 -5.03
N GLY A 100 -21.34 -2.60 -5.66
CA GLY A 100 -21.36 -1.80 -6.88
C GLY A 100 -21.48 -0.29 -6.67
N ASP A 101 -21.75 0.15 -5.45
CA ASP A 101 -21.85 1.59 -5.18
C ASP A 101 -20.47 2.24 -5.20
N PRO A 102 -20.38 3.54 -5.51
CA PRO A 102 -19.09 4.22 -5.49
C PRO A 102 -18.47 4.19 -4.09
N ILE A 103 -17.15 4.06 -4.04
CA ILE A 103 -16.41 4.17 -2.79
C ILE A 103 -16.11 5.64 -2.55
N ASP A 104 -16.48 6.15 -1.36
CA ASP A 104 -16.25 7.55 -1.04
C ASP A 104 -14.77 7.91 -1.02
N ALA A 105 -14.46 9.14 -1.43
CA ALA A 105 -13.09 9.62 -1.41
C ALA A 105 -12.48 9.55 -0.01
N GLU A 106 -13.26 9.84 1.03
CA GLU A 106 -12.77 9.75 2.40
C GLU A 106 -12.34 8.33 2.75
N ARG A 107 -13.09 7.34 2.30
CA ARG A 107 -12.74 5.93 2.49
C ARG A 107 -11.44 5.61 1.79
N LEU A 108 -11.27 6.10 0.56
CA LEU A 108 -10.05 5.87 -0.22
C LEU A 108 -8.85 6.60 0.39
N MET A 109 -9.08 7.76 1.00
CA MET A 109 -7.99 8.46 1.69
C MET A 109 -7.54 7.69 2.92
N ALA A 110 -8.47 7.04 3.62
CA ALA A 110 -8.14 6.26 4.80
C ALA A 110 -7.55 4.89 4.44
N VAL A 111 -8.12 4.24 3.42
CA VAL A 111 -7.68 2.89 3.00
C VAL A 111 -7.57 2.89 1.47
N PRO A 112 -6.46 3.41 0.92
CA PRO A 112 -6.33 3.56 -0.54
C PRO A 112 -6.38 2.26 -1.33
N THR A 113 -6.11 1.13 -0.68
CA THR A 113 -6.14 -0.18 -1.34
C THR A 113 -7.49 -0.88 -1.21
N THR A 114 -8.49 -0.21 -0.62
CA THR A 114 -9.77 -0.87 -0.37
C THR A 114 -10.53 -1.15 -1.67
N ASP A 115 -11.25 -2.26 -1.70
CA ASP A 115 -12.19 -2.57 -2.76
C ASP A 115 -13.63 -2.53 -2.24
N ALA A 116 -13.84 -2.10 -1.00
CA ALA A 116 -15.14 -2.13 -0.34
C ALA A 116 -15.53 -0.76 0.22
N CYS A 117 -16.79 -0.41 0.06
CA CYS A 117 -17.32 0.79 0.70
C CYS A 117 -17.44 0.56 2.21
N VAL A 118 -17.68 1.64 2.96
CA VAL A 118 -17.75 1.56 4.41
C VAL A 118 -18.81 0.53 4.89
N ARG A 119 -19.98 0.52 4.23
CA ARG A 119 -21.03 -0.41 4.64
C ARG A 119 -20.61 -1.86 4.46
N CYS A 120 -20.04 -2.20 3.32
CA CYS A 120 -19.60 -3.56 3.05
C CYS A 120 -18.42 -3.95 3.92
N ALA A 121 -17.53 -3.01 4.20
CA ALA A 121 -16.39 -3.27 5.07
C ALA A 121 -16.80 -3.58 6.51
N ARG A 122 -17.98 -3.07 6.93
CA ARG A 122 -18.50 -3.35 8.27
C ARG A 122 -19.20 -4.71 8.37
N GLY A 123 -19.31 -5.43 7.26
CA GLY A 123 -19.90 -6.76 7.29
C GLY A 123 -21.41 -6.79 7.33
N THR A 124 -22.07 -5.70 6.96
CA THR A 124 -23.55 -5.67 6.94
C THR A 124 -24.12 -5.86 5.56
#